data_646106e64a103c73023cc87406655ac0
#
_entry.id   646106e64a103c73023cc87406655ac0
#
_cell.length_a   1.000
_cell.length_b   1.000
_cell.length_c   1.000
_cell.angle_alpha   90.00
_cell.angle_beta   90.00
_cell.angle_gamma   90.00
#
_symmetry.space_group_name_H-M   'P 1'
#
loop_
_entity.id
_entity.type
_entity.pdbx_description
1 polymer ?
#
loop_
_entity_poly.entity_id
_entity_poly.type
_entity_poly.pdbx_seq_one_letter_code
_entity_poly.pdbx_strand_id
1 'polypeptide(L)'
;MRFPDSLRSREPRASAHSIVLIMGVSTVVLALLTTFGPNSVSSATRTASWVGVAALVTMTAVCVLVPAERLDRAGVFPAIGLSGVLMICVLNVLTDDPSAGAQAFLAFPVLWAASHLRWAAVAVVTAAAVVADGVTQLVLQPVEPAMHDLLTVGTVLVVTAVILVRAARTQDGLVAALQRQADVDPLTGLVTRRVLDDALTGALERDATGDGTALVLLDVDSFKQINDAHGHPVGDDALVHLSGLVRRQVRAGDAVVGRLGGDELALLLPGCSAETAARRARELLETVRASPLPRTDGGLLALSISVGVAHAPLHAASVRELYAAADAALYRAKRAGRDRVEVAVSPAPRPADGLPRPRCAP
;
A
#
# COMPACT_ATOMS: atom_id res chain seq x y z
N MET A 1 -11.98 -10.87 -17.35
CA MET A 1 -10.63 -11.34 -17.02
C MET A 1 -9.91 -10.19 -16.30
N ARG A 2 -9.39 -10.38 -15.06
CA ARG A 2 -8.66 -9.30 -14.37
C ARG A 2 -7.21 -9.32 -14.83
N PHE A 3 -6.66 -8.17 -15.20
CA PHE A 3 -5.27 -8.03 -15.59
C PHE A 3 -4.34 -8.40 -14.42
N PRO A 4 -3.23 -9.16 -14.65
CA PRO A 4 -2.37 -9.65 -13.57
C PRO A 4 -1.77 -8.52 -12.73
N ASP A 5 -1.84 -8.65 -11.41
CA ASP A 5 -1.31 -7.62 -10.50
C ASP A 5 0.19 -7.35 -10.67
N SER A 6 0.97 -8.38 -11.04
CA SER A 6 2.41 -8.27 -11.30
C SER A 6 2.78 -7.35 -12.46
N LEU A 7 1.82 -7.08 -13.37
CA LEU A 7 2.00 -6.24 -14.56
C LEU A 7 1.40 -4.84 -14.40
N ARG A 8 0.80 -4.51 -13.24
CA ARG A 8 0.16 -3.22 -12.98
C ARG A 8 1.15 -2.13 -12.57
N SER A 9 0.63 -0.92 -12.46
CA SER A 9 1.37 0.19 -11.88
C SER A 9 1.54 0.03 -10.36
N ARG A 10 2.50 0.75 -9.80
CA ARG A 10 2.68 0.86 -8.34
C ARG A 10 1.65 1.81 -7.74
N GLU A 11 1.49 2.98 -8.39
CA GLU A 11 0.59 4.04 -8.01
C GLU A 11 -0.17 4.54 -9.25
N PRO A 12 -1.43 4.14 -9.49
CA PRO A 12 -2.14 4.45 -10.73
C PRO A 12 -2.26 5.94 -11.03
N ARG A 13 -2.50 6.78 -10.01
CA ARG A 13 -2.64 8.23 -10.18
C ARG A 13 -1.32 8.90 -10.57
N ALA A 14 -0.23 8.57 -9.87
CA ALA A 14 1.10 9.09 -10.19
C ALA A 14 1.53 8.67 -11.60
N SER A 15 1.27 7.41 -11.97
CA SER A 15 1.54 6.86 -13.30
C SER A 15 0.76 7.61 -14.40
N ALA A 16 -0.52 7.93 -14.16
CA ALA A 16 -1.34 8.67 -15.10
C ALA A 16 -0.84 10.11 -15.30
N HIS A 17 -0.52 10.83 -14.20
CA HIS A 17 -0.02 12.21 -14.30
C HIS A 17 1.32 12.29 -15.05
N SER A 18 2.26 11.41 -14.71
CA SER A 18 3.59 11.42 -15.34
C SER A 18 3.52 11.05 -16.82
N ILE A 19 2.69 10.06 -17.20
CA ILE A 19 2.57 9.66 -18.60
C ILE A 19 1.89 10.75 -19.46
N VAL A 20 0.89 11.44 -18.92
CA VAL A 20 0.25 12.59 -19.60
C VAL A 20 1.28 13.68 -19.91
N LEU A 21 2.16 14.00 -18.94
CA LEU A 21 3.24 14.97 -19.17
C LEU A 21 4.21 14.51 -20.27
N ILE A 22 4.70 13.26 -20.17
CA ILE A 22 5.65 12.71 -21.14
C ILE A 22 5.04 12.66 -22.55
N MET A 23 3.82 12.14 -22.68
CA MET A 23 3.13 12.08 -23.98
C MET A 23 2.82 13.48 -24.53
N GLY A 24 2.47 14.45 -23.67
CA GLY A 24 2.28 15.84 -24.07
C GLY A 24 3.56 16.45 -24.66
N VAL A 25 4.68 16.30 -23.97
CA VAL A 25 6.00 16.76 -24.48
C VAL A 25 6.36 16.03 -25.77
N SER A 26 6.20 14.70 -25.83
CA SER A 26 6.49 13.89 -27.02
C SER A 26 5.63 14.32 -28.21
N THR A 27 4.35 14.65 -27.99
CA THR A 27 3.44 15.16 -29.01
C THR A 27 3.95 16.48 -29.62
N VAL A 28 4.34 17.43 -28.75
CA VAL A 28 4.87 18.72 -29.20
C VAL A 28 6.18 18.53 -29.98
N VAL A 29 7.11 17.73 -29.46
CA VAL A 29 8.39 17.46 -30.13
C VAL A 29 8.17 16.81 -31.46
N LEU A 30 7.33 15.76 -31.57
CA LEU A 30 7.05 15.06 -32.81
C LEU A 30 6.36 16.00 -33.84
N ALA A 31 5.41 16.83 -33.40
CA ALA A 31 4.75 17.82 -34.27
C ALA A 31 5.73 18.87 -34.82
N LEU A 32 6.66 19.36 -33.97
CA LEU A 32 7.69 20.32 -34.38
C LEU A 32 8.66 19.67 -35.38
N LEU A 33 9.15 18.46 -35.10
CA LEU A 33 10.04 17.72 -36.02
C LEU A 33 9.34 17.45 -37.36
N THR A 34 8.05 17.11 -37.34
CA THR A 34 7.29 16.84 -38.56
C THR A 34 7.03 18.13 -39.40
N THR A 35 6.89 19.27 -38.70
CA THR A 35 6.58 20.56 -39.34
C THR A 35 7.84 21.26 -39.87
N PHE A 36 8.92 21.25 -39.06
CA PHE A 36 10.17 22.00 -39.33
C PHE A 36 11.34 21.10 -39.74
N GLY A 37 11.13 19.79 -39.82
CA GLY A 37 12.17 18.84 -40.24
C GLY A 37 12.58 19.03 -41.71
N PRO A 38 13.65 18.34 -42.16
CA PRO A 38 14.19 18.47 -43.49
C PRO A 38 13.13 18.21 -44.56
N ASN A 39 13.14 19.01 -45.63
CA ASN A 39 12.22 18.87 -46.79
C ASN A 39 12.45 17.58 -47.60
N SER A 40 13.49 16.85 -47.33
CA SER A 40 13.85 15.57 -47.94
C SER A 40 13.04 14.36 -47.45
N VAL A 41 12.23 14.54 -46.41
CA VAL A 41 11.39 13.46 -45.83
C VAL A 41 10.25 13.12 -46.77
N SER A 42 10.04 11.82 -47.03
CA SER A 42 8.98 11.33 -47.93
C SER A 42 7.57 11.74 -47.43
N SER A 43 6.62 11.86 -48.34
CA SER A 43 5.22 12.14 -47.99
C SER A 43 4.65 11.03 -47.09
N ALA A 44 5.05 9.79 -47.28
CA ALA A 44 4.66 8.65 -46.45
C ALA A 44 5.16 8.79 -44.98
N THR A 45 6.43 9.17 -44.80
CA THR A 45 7.02 9.40 -43.49
C THR A 45 6.34 10.56 -42.75
N ARG A 46 6.06 11.67 -43.46
CA ARG A 46 5.33 12.80 -42.88
C ARG A 46 3.91 12.43 -42.45
N THR A 47 3.21 11.64 -43.28
CA THR A 47 1.87 11.12 -42.94
C THR A 47 1.92 10.22 -41.71
N ALA A 48 2.89 9.29 -41.64
CA ALA A 48 3.08 8.40 -40.46
C ALA A 48 3.38 9.20 -39.21
N SER A 49 4.21 10.25 -39.27
CA SER A 49 4.50 11.11 -38.10
C SER A 49 3.25 11.84 -37.62
N TRP A 50 2.39 12.35 -38.50
CA TRP A 50 1.11 12.95 -38.11
C TRP A 50 0.12 11.94 -37.54
N VAL A 51 0.10 10.70 -38.02
CA VAL A 51 -0.63 9.59 -37.37
C VAL A 51 -0.13 9.33 -35.98
N GLY A 52 1.21 9.33 -35.76
CA GLY A 52 1.83 9.23 -34.45
C GLY A 52 1.41 10.37 -33.50
N VAL A 53 1.40 11.62 -33.98
CA VAL A 53 0.89 12.77 -33.22
C VAL A 53 -0.57 12.56 -32.82
N ALA A 54 -1.43 12.15 -33.75
CA ALA A 54 -2.85 11.89 -33.46
C ALA A 54 -3.03 10.75 -32.42
N ALA A 55 -2.22 9.69 -32.52
CA ALA A 55 -2.23 8.60 -31.56
C ALA A 55 -1.83 9.06 -30.14
N LEU A 56 -0.77 9.88 -30.02
CA LEU A 56 -0.32 10.45 -28.74
C LEU A 56 -1.39 11.36 -28.12
N VAL A 57 -2.02 12.23 -28.93
CA VAL A 57 -3.11 13.10 -28.47
C VAL A 57 -4.29 12.27 -27.96
N THR A 58 -4.69 11.25 -28.72
CA THR A 58 -5.80 10.36 -28.34
C THR A 58 -5.50 9.63 -27.04
N MET A 59 -4.30 9.06 -26.90
CA MET A 59 -3.89 8.34 -25.70
C MET A 59 -3.81 9.28 -24.49
N THR A 60 -3.29 10.51 -24.68
CA THR A 60 -3.27 11.54 -23.62
C THR A 60 -4.70 11.86 -23.19
N ALA A 61 -5.62 12.07 -24.12
CA ALA A 61 -7.03 12.32 -23.80
C ALA A 61 -7.66 11.15 -23.02
N VAL A 62 -7.38 9.91 -23.39
CA VAL A 62 -7.85 8.73 -22.65
C VAL A 62 -7.31 8.74 -21.22
N CYS A 63 -6.01 9.03 -21.02
CA CYS A 63 -5.41 9.09 -19.69
C CYS A 63 -5.94 10.23 -18.83
N VAL A 64 -6.42 11.32 -19.42
CA VAL A 64 -7.03 12.45 -18.70
C VAL A 64 -8.49 12.19 -18.35
N LEU A 65 -9.25 11.61 -19.29
CA LEU A 65 -10.70 11.45 -19.16
C LEU A 65 -11.13 10.21 -18.38
N VAL A 66 -10.28 9.16 -18.36
CA VAL A 66 -10.62 7.88 -17.70
C VAL A 66 -9.92 7.80 -16.35
N PRO A 67 -10.62 7.43 -15.27
CA PRO A 67 -10.01 7.24 -13.95
C PRO A 67 -8.81 6.29 -14.01
N ALA A 68 -7.69 6.69 -13.39
CA ALA A 68 -6.42 5.97 -13.43
C ALA A 68 -6.54 4.51 -12.93
N GLU A 69 -7.40 4.27 -11.94
CA GLU A 69 -7.65 2.94 -11.39
C GLU A 69 -8.36 2.00 -12.40
N ARG A 70 -9.16 2.56 -13.32
CA ARG A 70 -9.78 1.78 -14.41
C ARG A 70 -8.75 1.43 -15.48
N LEU A 71 -7.92 2.41 -15.86
CA LEU A 71 -6.82 2.20 -16.81
C LEU A 71 -5.85 1.13 -16.32
N ASP A 72 -5.48 1.18 -15.05
CA ASP A 72 -4.58 0.20 -14.44
C ASP A 72 -5.18 -1.22 -14.44
N ARG A 73 -6.45 -1.35 -14.03
CA ARG A 73 -7.16 -2.64 -14.06
C ARG A 73 -7.30 -3.23 -15.47
N ALA A 74 -7.36 -2.39 -16.48
CA ALA A 74 -7.43 -2.79 -17.88
C ALA A 74 -6.05 -3.08 -18.50
N GLY A 75 -4.93 -2.85 -17.79
CA GLY A 75 -3.58 -3.05 -18.31
C GLY A 75 -3.13 -1.99 -19.31
N VAL A 76 -3.73 -0.81 -19.27
CA VAL A 76 -3.42 0.27 -20.24
C VAL A 76 -2.00 0.80 -20.05
N PHE A 77 -1.50 0.91 -18.82
CA PHE A 77 -0.17 1.48 -18.57
C PHE A 77 0.97 0.68 -19.21
N PRO A 78 1.11 -0.64 -19.03
CA PRO A 78 2.13 -1.39 -19.76
C PRO A 78 1.90 -1.38 -21.28
N ALA A 79 0.66 -1.35 -21.76
CA ALA A 79 0.36 -1.21 -23.17
C ALA A 79 0.85 0.13 -23.76
N ILE A 80 0.77 1.23 -23.00
CA ILE A 80 1.34 2.53 -23.40
C ILE A 80 2.86 2.43 -23.56
N GLY A 81 3.55 1.80 -22.60
CA GLY A 81 5.00 1.57 -22.71
C GLY A 81 5.38 0.81 -23.98
N LEU A 82 4.67 -0.28 -24.28
CA LEU A 82 4.88 -1.11 -25.47
C LEU A 82 4.54 -0.35 -26.78
N SER A 83 3.45 0.43 -26.77
CA SER A 83 3.09 1.24 -27.96
C SER A 83 4.09 2.35 -28.24
N GLY A 84 4.69 2.94 -27.19
CA GLY A 84 5.79 3.89 -27.30
C GLY A 84 7.03 3.28 -27.96
N VAL A 85 7.43 2.09 -27.53
CA VAL A 85 8.53 1.34 -28.15
C VAL A 85 8.25 1.07 -29.63
N LEU A 86 7.06 0.55 -29.94
CA LEU A 86 6.67 0.25 -31.31
C LEU A 86 6.67 1.50 -32.19
N MET A 87 6.12 2.60 -31.71
CA MET A 87 6.07 3.87 -32.45
C MET A 87 7.47 4.38 -32.77
N ILE A 88 8.40 4.35 -31.83
CA ILE A 88 9.79 4.79 -32.04
C ILE A 88 10.47 3.93 -33.09
N CYS A 89 10.38 2.60 -32.99
CA CYS A 89 11.00 1.68 -33.97
C CYS A 89 10.40 1.86 -35.38
N VAL A 90 9.09 2.01 -35.50
CA VAL A 90 8.43 2.26 -36.78
C VAL A 90 8.90 3.59 -37.40
N LEU A 91 9.00 4.65 -36.60
CA LEU A 91 9.50 5.94 -37.07
C LEU A 91 10.95 5.84 -37.54
N ASN A 92 11.83 5.16 -36.79
CA ASN A 92 13.23 4.97 -37.20
C ASN A 92 13.34 4.24 -38.54
N VAL A 93 12.54 3.20 -38.77
CA VAL A 93 12.48 2.50 -40.07
C VAL A 93 11.96 3.44 -41.18
N LEU A 94 10.94 4.21 -40.93
CA LEU A 94 10.33 5.10 -41.95
C LEU A 94 11.21 6.31 -42.27
N THR A 95 12.08 6.74 -41.35
CA THR A 95 13.02 7.84 -41.53
C THR A 95 14.37 7.36 -42.06
N ASP A 96 14.58 6.04 -42.12
CA ASP A 96 15.87 5.41 -42.46
C ASP A 96 16.99 5.94 -41.55
N ASP A 97 16.69 6.04 -40.22
CA ASP A 97 17.60 6.65 -39.24
C ASP A 97 18.11 5.60 -38.25
N PRO A 98 19.26 5.01 -38.45
CA PRO A 98 19.91 4.07 -37.52
C PRO A 98 20.68 4.77 -36.38
N SER A 99 20.65 6.10 -36.30
CA SER A 99 21.53 6.85 -35.41
C SER A 99 21.28 6.54 -33.92
N ALA A 100 22.33 6.66 -33.12
CA ALA A 100 22.26 6.56 -31.68
C ALA A 100 21.26 7.60 -31.08
N GLY A 101 21.06 8.74 -31.74
CA GLY A 101 20.08 9.76 -31.38
C GLY A 101 18.66 9.25 -31.48
N ALA A 102 18.33 8.55 -32.57
CA ALA A 102 17.03 7.92 -32.78
C ALA A 102 16.75 6.79 -31.76
N GLN A 103 17.74 5.96 -31.50
CA GLN A 103 17.67 4.88 -30.50
C GLN A 103 17.52 5.41 -29.07
N ALA A 104 18.10 6.57 -28.74
CA ALA A 104 18.03 7.17 -27.41
C ALA A 104 16.57 7.42 -26.94
N PHE A 105 15.63 7.61 -27.86
CA PHE A 105 14.20 7.77 -27.51
C PHE A 105 13.61 6.51 -26.86
N LEU A 106 14.16 5.31 -27.07
CA LEU A 106 13.75 4.08 -26.39
C LEU A 106 13.96 4.12 -24.87
N ALA A 107 14.85 4.99 -24.40
CA ALA A 107 15.03 5.20 -22.99
C ALA A 107 13.74 5.73 -22.30
N PHE A 108 12.92 6.56 -22.96
CA PHE A 108 11.75 7.15 -22.33
C PHE A 108 10.70 6.12 -21.88
N PRO A 109 10.19 5.19 -22.73
CA PRO A 109 9.25 4.17 -22.27
C PRO A 109 9.86 3.24 -21.21
N VAL A 110 11.16 2.93 -21.29
CA VAL A 110 11.85 2.07 -20.29
C VAL A 110 12.01 2.82 -18.96
N LEU A 111 12.46 4.07 -18.95
CA LEU A 111 12.60 4.91 -17.76
C LEU A 111 11.24 5.10 -17.06
N TRP A 112 10.21 5.43 -17.84
CA TRP A 112 8.88 5.60 -17.29
C TRP A 112 8.33 4.29 -16.70
N ALA A 113 8.47 3.18 -17.42
CA ALA A 113 8.05 1.87 -16.92
C ALA A 113 8.79 1.51 -15.62
N ALA A 114 10.12 1.70 -15.56
CA ALA A 114 10.95 1.39 -14.41
C ALA A 114 10.59 2.22 -13.17
N SER A 115 10.14 3.46 -13.37
CA SER A 115 9.74 4.37 -12.29
C SER A 115 8.33 4.09 -11.75
N HIS A 116 7.40 3.62 -12.59
CA HIS A 116 5.99 3.59 -12.26
C HIS A 116 5.36 2.19 -12.25
N LEU A 117 5.92 1.22 -13.00
CA LEU A 117 5.33 -0.11 -13.10
C LEU A 117 5.98 -1.10 -12.12
N ARG A 118 5.30 -2.21 -11.90
CA ARG A 118 5.86 -3.33 -11.14
C ARG A 118 6.92 -4.05 -11.97
N TRP A 119 7.87 -4.71 -11.31
CA TRP A 119 9.07 -5.28 -11.93
C TRP A 119 8.80 -6.17 -13.15
N ALA A 120 7.70 -6.96 -13.16
CA ALA A 120 7.37 -7.83 -14.27
C ALA A 120 6.98 -7.03 -15.53
N ALA A 121 6.21 -5.95 -15.38
CA ALA A 121 5.88 -5.05 -16.49
C ALA A 121 7.13 -4.32 -17.01
N VAL A 122 8.03 -3.89 -16.12
CA VAL A 122 9.32 -3.31 -16.49
C VAL A 122 10.14 -4.29 -17.34
N ALA A 123 10.23 -5.55 -16.91
CA ALA A 123 10.94 -6.58 -17.65
C ALA A 123 10.35 -6.78 -19.06
N VAL A 124 9.02 -6.81 -19.19
CA VAL A 124 8.34 -6.94 -20.48
C VAL A 124 8.61 -5.74 -21.39
N VAL A 125 8.48 -4.51 -20.89
CA VAL A 125 8.72 -3.30 -21.69
C VAL A 125 10.20 -3.19 -22.09
N THR A 126 11.12 -3.48 -21.18
CA THR A 126 12.57 -3.43 -21.47
C THR A 126 12.97 -4.51 -22.48
N ALA A 127 12.50 -5.75 -22.33
CA ALA A 127 12.74 -6.82 -23.28
C ALA A 127 12.18 -6.48 -24.68
N ALA A 128 10.96 -5.95 -24.72
CA ALA A 128 10.36 -5.49 -25.97
C ALA A 128 11.18 -4.36 -26.63
N ALA A 129 11.69 -3.41 -25.86
CA ALA A 129 12.53 -2.32 -26.36
C ALA A 129 13.84 -2.88 -26.97
N VAL A 130 14.52 -3.77 -26.27
CA VAL A 130 15.78 -4.37 -26.74
C VAL A 130 15.56 -5.22 -28.01
N VAL A 131 14.51 -6.03 -28.03
CA VAL A 131 14.21 -6.90 -29.19
C VAL A 131 13.77 -6.05 -30.38
N ALA A 132 12.88 -5.08 -30.17
CA ALA A 132 12.39 -4.23 -31.26
C ALA A 132 13.50 -3.35 -31.83
N ASP A 133 14.39 -2.82 -30.99
CA ASP A 133 15.56 -2.07 -31.45
C ASP A 133 16.49 -2.97 -32.29
N GLY A 134 16.83 -4.15 -31.77
CA GLY A 134 17.68 -5.11 -32.51
C GLY A 134 17.12 -5.46 -33.89
N VAL A 135 15.81 -5.71 -33.99
CA VAL A 135 15.12 -5.93 -35.27
C VAL A 135 15.22 -4.70 -36.17
N THR A 136 14.98 -3.51 -35.61
CA THR A 136 15.04 -2.24 -36.34
C THR A 136 16.45 -2.01 -36.92
N GLN A 137 17.50 -2.22 -36.13
CA GLN A 137 18.88 -2.05 -36.57
C GLN A 137 19.26 -3.06 -37.65
N LEU A 138 18.85 -4.32 -37.54
CA LEU A 138 19.09 -5.34 -38.58
C LEU A 138 18.37 -5.04 -39.90
N VAL A 139 17.29 -4.27 -39.86
CA VAL A 139 16.59 -3.81 -41.08
C VAL A 139 17.32 -2.63 -41.73
N LEU A 140 17.85 -1.70 -40.91
CA LEU A 140 18.43 -0.44 -41.37
C LEU A 140 19.90 -0.51 -41.75
N GLN A 141 20.66 -1.47 -41.20
CA GLN A 141 22.10 -1.52 -41.37
C GLN A 141 22.64 -2.96 -41.42
N PRO A 142 23.89 -3.16 -41.91
CA PRO A 142 24.55 -4.46 -41.92
C PRO A 142 24.65 -5.09 -40.53
N VAL A 143 24.79 -6.42 -40.49
CA VAL A 143 24.76 -7.20 -39.22
C VAL A 143 25.81 -6.75 -38.23
N GLU A 144 27.04 -6.44 -38.64
CA GLU A 144 28.12 -6.08 -37.73
C GLU A 144 27.84 -4.79 -36.95
N PRO A 145 27.51 -3.61 -37.53
CA PRO A 145 27.13 -2.43 -36.79
C PRO A 145 25.81 -2.63 -36.03
N ALA A 146 24.82 -3.35 -36.59
CA ALA A 146 23.57 -3.63 -35.89
C ALA A 146 23.79 -4.39 -34.57
N MET A 147 24.69 -5.37 -34.56
CA MET A 147 25.04 -6.11 -33.34
C MET A 147 25.77 -5.24 -32.32
N HIS A 148 26.65 -4.33 -32.79
CA HIS A 148 27.34 -3.39 -31.90
C HIS A 148 26.32 -2.46 -31.20
N ASP A 149 25.39 -1.88 -31.97
CA ASP A 149 24.34 -0.99 -31.44
C ASP A 149 23.42 -1.73 -30.48
N LEU A 150 22.94 -2.92 -30.82
CA LEU A 150 22.15 -3.76 -29.96
C LEU A 150 22.83 -4.04 -28.61
N LEU A 151 24.10 -4.40 -28.63
CA LEU A 151 24.89 -4.66 -27.41
C LEU A 151 25.04 -3.38 -26.58
N THR A 152 25.33 -2.25 -27.22
CA THR A 152 25.53 -0.98 -26.52
C THR A 152 24.23 -0.42 -25.95
N VAL A 153 23.23 -0.19 -26.81
CA VAL A 153 21.96 0.40 -26.41
C VAL A 153 21.17 -0.57 -25.54
N GLY A 154 21.13 -1.85 -25.91
CA GLY A 154 20.46 -2.88 -25.11
C GLY A 154 21.04 -2.98 -23.70
N THR A 155 22.38 -2.93 -23.56
CA THR A 155 23.01 -2.92 -22.24
C THR A 155 22.61 -1.68 -21.44
N VAL A 156 22.63 -0.49 -22.05
CA VAL A 156 22.23 0.75 -21.38
C VAL A 156 20.78 0.67 -20.90
N LEU A 157 19.85 0.21 -21.73
CA LEU A 157 18.44 0.07 -21.37
C LEU A 157 18.24 -0.91 -20.20
N VAL A 158 18.88 -2.08 -20.25
CA VAL A 158 18.78 -3.11 -19.21
C VAL A 158 19.40 -2.62 -17.90
N VAL A 159 20.62 -2.08 -17.92
CA VAL A 159 21.30 -1.57 -16.72
C VAL A 159 20.49 -0.44 -16.08
N THR A 160 19.99 0.49 -16.87
CA THR A 160 19.16 1.59 -16.38
C THR A 160 17.89 1.08 -15.74
N ALA A 161 17.18 0.15 -16.38
CA ALA A 161 15.96 -0.46 -15.82
C ALA A 161 16.25 -1.17 -14.49
N VAL A 162 17.33 -1.95 -14.40
CA VAL A 162 17.74 -2.65 -13.17
C VAL A 162 18.09 -1.67 -12.06
N ILE A 163 18.86 -0.62 -12.34
CA ILE A 163 19.21 0.39 -11.34
C ILE A 163 17.96 1.08 -10.80
N LEU A 164 17.05 1.52 -11.67
CA LEU A 164 15.82 2.21 -11.24
C LEU A 164 14.87 1.31 -10.45
N VAL A 165 14.70 0.05 -10.87
CA VAL A 165 13.89 -0.92 -10.10
C VAL A 165 14.49 -1.16 -8.72
N ARG A 166 15.83 -1.26 -8.61
CA ARG A 166 16.50 -1.38 -7.30
C ARG A 166 16.34 -0.13 -6.45
N ALA A 167 16.55 1.05 -7.02
CA ALA A 167 16.39 2.32 -6.33
C ALA A 167 14.98 2.48 -5.76
N ALA A 168 13.97 2.19 -6.57
CA ALA A 168 12.57 2.25 -6.14
C ALA A 168 12.27 1.26 -4.99
N ARG A 169 12.75 0.01 -5.05
CA ARG A 169 12.59 -0.96 -3.95
C ARG A 169 13.29 -0.51 -2.66
N THR A 170 14.48 0.10 -2.78
CA THR A 170 15.19 0.65 -1.63
C THR A 170 14.40 1.82 -1.02
N GLN A 171 13.85 2.70 -1.85
CA GLN A 171 13.02 3.81 -1.40
C GLN A 171 11.76 3.32 -0.67
N ASP A 172 11.04 2.35 -1.25
CA ASP A 172 9.87 1.72 -0.61
C ASP A 172 10.25 1.12 0.76
N GLY A 173 11.40 0.46 0.85
CA GLY A 173 11.93 -0.10 2.10
C GLY A 173 12.25 0.96 3.15
N LEU A 174 12.84 2.09 2.76
CA LEU A 174 13.15 3.22 3.66
C LEU A 174 11.87 3.89 4.17
N VAL A 175 10.89 4.14 3.30
CA VAL A 175 9.59 4.70 3.69
C VAL A 175 8.89 3.77 4.69
N ALA A 176 8.88 2.46 4.43
CA ALA A 176 8.31 1.47 5.36
C ALA A 176 9.08 1.41 6.71
N ALA A 177 10.40 1.63 6.70
CA ALA A 177 11.21 1.68 7.92
C ALA A 177 10.90 2.94 8.73
N LEU A 178 10.79 4.10 8.08
CA LEU A 178 10.41 5.36 8.73
C LEU A 178 9.00 5.29 9.33
N GLN A 179 8.04 4.71 8.59
CA GLN A 179 6.68 4.50 9.10
C GLN A 179 6.66 3.58 10.33
N ARG A 180 7.52 2.56 10.37
CA ARG A 180 7.68 1.69 11.56
C ARG A 180 8.29 2.40 12.76
N GLN A 181 9.05 3.47 12.54
CA GLN A 181 9.62 4.30 13.60
C GLN A 181 8.68 5.42 14.07
N ALA A 182 7.60 5.67 13.35
CA ALA A 182 6.64 6.69 13.76
C ALA A 182 6.00 6.32 15.11
N ASP A 183 5.86 7.30 15.99
CA ASP A 183 5.23 7.13 17.31
C ASP A 183 3.71 7.22 17.23
N VAL A 184 3.22 7.83 16.17
CA VAL A 184 1.80 8.13 15.95
C VAL A 184 1.36 7.59 14.59
N ASP A 185 0.20 6.94 14.56
CA ASP A 185 -0.44 6.49 13.34
C ASP A 185 -0.97 7.70 12.55
N PRO A 186 -0.58 7.86 11.29
CA PRO A 186 -0.91 9.07 10.52
C PRO A 186 -2.39 9.20 10.15
N LEU A 187 -3.15 8.10 10.15
CA LEU A 187 -4.58 8.13 9.83
C LEU A 187 -5.40 8.54 11.06
N THR A 188 -5.15 7.89 12.19
CA THR A 188 -5.99 8.01 13.39
C THR A 188 -5.47 8.99 14.42
N GLY A 189 -4.19 9.37 14.34
CA GLY A 189 -3.51 10.19 15.36
C GLY A 189 -3.35 9.48 16.70
N LEU A 190 -3.56 8.17 16.77
CA LEU A 190 -3.30 7.34 17.94
C LEU A 190 -1.83 6.92 17.99
N VAL A 191 -1.35 6.48 19.16
CA VAL A 191 0.00 5.93 19.21
C VAL A 191 0.09 4.61 18.43
N THR A 192 1.26 4.32 17.89
CA THR A 192 1.50 3.06 17.20
C THR A 192 1.65 1.91 18.21
N ARG A 193 1.55 0.67 17.72
CA ARG A 193 1.74 -0.55 18.49
C ARG A 193 3.03 -0.51 19.31
N ARG A 194 4.13 -0.01 18.73
CA ARG A 194 5.42 0.10 19.41
C ARG A 194 5.34 0.95 20.68
N VAL A 195 4.77 2.14 20.58
CA VAL A 195 4.61 3.05 21.72
C VAL A 195 3.67 2.47 22.78
N LEU A 196 2.61 1.76 22.33
CA LEU A 196 1.71 1.07 23.26
C LEU A 196 2.41 -0.07 24.01
N ASP A 197 3.25 -0.85 23.32
CA ASP A 197 4.03 -1.96 23.91
C ASP A 197 5.04 -1.44 24.94
N ASP A 198 5.73 -0.32 24.63
CA ASP A 198 6.66 0.36 25.53
C ASP A 198 5.91 0.88 26.80
N ALA A 199 4.75 1.50 26.59
CA ALA A 199 3.90 2.01 27.67
C ALA A 199 3.36 0.88 28.56
N LEU A 200 2.96 -0.26 27.95
CA LEU A 200 2.45 -1.44 28.64
C LEU A 200 3.56 -2.09 29.50
N THR A 201 4.76 -2.22 28.94
CA THR A 201 5.92 -2.73 29.67
C THR A 201 6.19 -1.86 30.89
N GLY A 202 6.28 -0.54 30.70
CA GLY A 202 6.49 0.38 31.81
C GLY A 202 5.33 0.44 32.83
N ALA A 203 4.10 0.14 32.43
CA ALA A 203 2.96 0.08 33.34
C ALA A 203 3.04 -1.17 34.24
N LEU A 204 3.38 -2.33 33.67
CA LEU A 204 3.52 -3.57 34.44
C LEU A 204 4.72 -3.52 35.41
N GLU A 205 5.82 -2.84 35.04
CA GLU A 205 6.97 -2.66 35.92
C GLU A 205 6.69 -1.70 37.09
N ARG A 206 5.82 -0.71 36.87
CA ARG A 206 5.49 0.35 37.86
C ARG A 206 4.30 0.03 38.72
N ASP A 207 3.66 -1.13 38.57
CA ASP A 207 2.45 -1.50 39.32
C ASP A 207 2.74 -1.70 40.82
N ALA A 208 3.18 -0.64 41.50
CA ALA A 208 3.40 -0.54 42.91
C ALA A 208 2.12 -0.19 43.71
N THR A 209 1.02 0.13 43.02
CA THR A 209 -0.25 0.59 43.66
C THR A 209 -1.22 -0.54 43.93
N GLY A 210 -1.03 -1.72 43.35
CA GLY A 210 -1.85 -2.91 43.61
C GLY A 210 -3.19 -2.95 42.81
N ASP A 211 -3.52 -1.91 42.05
CA ASP A 211 -4.76 -1.87 41.25
C ASP A 211 -4.63 -2.57 39.90
N GLY A 212 -3.39 -2.89 39.50
CA GLY A 212 -3.09 -3.61 38.29
C GLY A 212 -3.14 -2.78 37.00
N THR A 213 -3.05 -3.44 35.88
CA THR A 213 -3.05 -2.82 34.55
C THR A 213 -3.97 -3.60 33.63
N ALA A 214 -4.89 -2.91 32.95
CA ALA A 214 -5.78 -3.55 32.00
C ALA A 214 -5.41 -3.21 30.56
N LEU A 215 -5.55 -4.19 29.68
CA LEU A 215 -5.49 -4.06 28.21
C LEU A 215 -6.85 -4.38 27.64
N VAL A 216 -7.37 -3.45 26.84
CA VAL A 216 -8.64 -3.58 26.10
C VAL A 216 -8.30 -3.60 24.61
N LEU A 217 -8.61 -4.69 23.93
CA LEU A 217 -8.49 -4.81 22.47
C LEU A 217 -9.86 -4.56 21.82
N LEU A 218 -9.88 -3.79 20.75
CA LEU A 218 -11.08 -3.43 20.01
C LEU A 218 -10.87 -3.74 18.52
N ASP A 219 -11.93 -4.21 17.89
CA ASP A 219 -11.92 -4.50 16.45
C ASP A 219 -13.26 -4.03 15.85
N VAL A 220 -13.19 -3.37 14.70
CA VAL A 220 -14.38 -2.88 14.00
C VAL A 220 -15.08 -4.05 13.32
N ASP A 221 -16.30 -4.33 13.75
CA ASP A 221 -17.07 -5.44 13.21
C ASP A 221 -17.34 -5.26 11.71
N SER A 222 -17.08 -6.32 10.95
CA SER A 222 -17.33 -6.35 9.51
C SER A 222 -16.63 -5.23 8.70
N PHE A 223 -15.49 -4.74 9.15
CA PHE A 223 -14.75 -3.65 8.52
C PHE A 223 -14.48 -3.89 7.03
N LYS A 224 -14.17 -5.13 6.65
CA LYS A 224 -14.01 -5.50 5.24
C LYS A 224 -15.28 -5.23 4.43
N GLN A 225 -16.46 -5.52 4.99
CA GLN A 225 -17.74 -5.27 4.30
C GLN A 225 -17.99 -3.77 4.13
N ILE A 226 -17.59 -2.94 5.10
CA ILE A 226 -17.63 -1.48 4.97
C ILE A 226 -16.78 -1.03 3.79
N ASN A 227 -15.53 -1.51 3.71
CA ASN A 227 -14.64 -1.22 2.58
C ASN A 227 -15.19 -1.72 1.24
N ASP A 228 -15.72 -2.93 1.21
CA ASP A 228 -16.25 -3.55 -0.02
C ASP A 228 -17.51 -2.82 -0.52
N ALA A 229 -18.37 -2.33 0.38
CA ALA A 229 -19.62 -1.65 0.06
C ALA A 229 -19.43 -0.16 -0.24
N HIS A 230 -18.54 0.53 0.49
CA HIS A 230 -18.43 2.00 0.46
C HIS A 230 -17.07 2.52 -0.01
N GLY A 231 -16.09 1.63 -0.22
CA GLY A 231 -14.72 1.99 -0.59
C GLY A 231 -13.82 2.30 0.60
N HIS A 232 -12.50 2.17 0.40
CA HIS A 232 -11.49 2.43 1.43
C HIS A 232 -11.58 3.81 2.11
N PRO A 233 -11.91 4.92 1.40
CA PRO A 233 -12.03 6.22 2.07
C PRO A 233 -13.08 6.23 3.19
N VAL A 234 -14.21 5.54 3.03
CA VAL A 234 -15.24 5.46 4.08
C VAL A 234 -14.78 4.56 5.24
N GLY A 235 -13.99 3.51 4.95
CA GLY A 235 -13.33 2.72 5.98
C GLY A 235 -12.34 3.53 6.80
N ASP A 236 -11.54 4.36 6.13
CA ASP A 236 -10.61 5.28 6.80
C ASP A 236 -11.35 6.29 7.68
N ASP A 237 -12.45 6.88 7.19
CA ASP A 237 -13.33 7.77 7.98
C ASP A 237 -13.90 7.05 9.19
N ALA A 238 -14.30 5.77 9.08
CA ALA A 238 -14.79 4.96 10.19
C ALA A 238 -13.72 4.77 11.28
N LEU A 239 -12.48 4.51 10.90
CA LEU A 239 -11.34 4.38 11.83
C LEU A 239 -11.04 5.71 12.53
N VAL A 240 -11.04 6.82 11.81
CA VAL A 240 -10.84 8.16 12.36
C VAL A 240 -11.97 8.50 13.34
N HIS A 241 -13.22 8.24 12.97
CA HIS A 241 -14.39 8.46 13.82
C HIS A 241 -14.31 7.65 15.11
N LEU A 242 -14.07 6.33 15.02
CA LEU A 242 -13.90 5.45 16.18
C LEU A 242 -12.76 5.92 17.08
N SER A 243 -11.62 6.27 16.50
CA SER A 243 -10.46 6.77 17.24
C SER A 243 -10.78 8.04 18.03
N GLY A 244 -11.59 8.93 17.44
CA GLY A 244 -12.11 10.12 18.12
C GLY A 244 -13.05 9.78 19.27
N LEU A 245 -13.92 8.76 19.12
CA LEU A 245 -14.80 8.28 20.19
C LEU A 245 -13.98 7.72 21.36
N VAL A 246 -13.02 6.83 21.07
CA VAL A 246 -12.16 6.24 22.11
C VAL A 246 -11.38 7.31 22.88
N ARG A 247 -10.76 8.26 22.17
CA ARG A 247 -10.01 9.36 22.81
C ARG A 247 -10.86 10.24 23.72
N ARG A 248 -12.14 10.48 23.38
CA ARG A 248 -13.04 11.26 24.22
C ARG A 248 -13.45 10.55 25.51
N GLN A 249 -13.43 9.22 25.51
CA GLN A 249 -13.77 8.39 26.69
C GLN A 249 -12.60 8.26 27.70
N VAL A 250 -11.40 8.67 27.31
CA VAL A 250 -10.22 8.60 28.19
C VAL A 250 -9.73 10.02 28.52
N ARG A 251 -9.43 10.22 29.80
CA ARG A 251 -8.77 11.46 30.24
C ARG A 251 -7.29 11.41 29.87
N ALA A 252 -6.75 12.57 29.52
CA ALA A 252 -5.32 12.68 29.26
C ALA A 252 -4.52 12.27 30.52
N GLY A 253 -3.62 11.30 30.35
CA GLY A 253 -2.77 10.78 31.44
C GLY A 253 -3.26 9.49 32.10
N ASP A 254 -4.55 9.13 32.00
CA ASP A 254 -5.11 7.93 32.63
C ASP A 254 -5.07 6.69 31.75
N ALA A 255 -4.78 6.86 30.47
CA ALA A 255 -4.75 5.76 29.51
C ALA A 255 -3.93 6.08 28.26
N VAL A 256 -3.45 5.04 27.59
CA VAL A 256 -2.80 5.12 26.28
C VAL A 256 -3.69 4.43 25.25
N VAL A 257 -4.03 5.16 24.17
CA VAL A 257 -4.84 4.63 23.06
C VAL A 257 -3.96 4.43 21.85
N GLY A 258 -3.87 3.21 21.35
CA GLY A 258 -3.03 2.85 20.21
C GLY A 258 -3.81 2.16 19.10
N ARG A 259 -3.26 2.25 17.87
CA ARG A 259 -3.66 1.43 16.73
C ARG A 259 -2.66 0.30 16.54
N LEU A 260 -3.15 -0.94 16.56
CA LEU A 260 -2.30 -2.12 16.38
C LEU A 260 -2.02 -2.44 14.92
N GLY A 261 -2.96 -2.10 14.04
CA GLY A 261 -2.91 -2.26 12.60
C GLY A 261 -4.29 -2.55 12.02
N GLY A 262 -4.50 -2.29 10.74
CA GLY A 262 -5.78 -2.52 10.10
C GLY A 262 -6.94 -1.83 10.83
N ASP A 263 -7.90 -2.61 11.30
CA ASP A 263 -9.11 -2.23 12.03
C ASP A 263 -9.01 -2.46 13.56
N GLU A 264 -7.81 -2.81 14.06
CA GLU A 264 -7.58 -3.11 15.47
C GLU A 264 -7.05 -1.90 16.23
N LEU A 265 -7.73 -1.55 17.32
CA LEU A 265 -7.33 -0.54 18.30
C LEU A 265 -7.07 -1.20 19.66
N ALA A 266 -6.28 -0.53 20.49
CA ALA A 266 -6.03 -0.96 21.85
C ALA A 266 -6.09 0.21 22.83
N LEU A 267 -6.56 -0.08 24.03
CA LEU A 267 -6.62 0.86 25.14
C LEU A 267 -5.88 0.24 26.33
N LEU A 268 -4.80 0.89 26.76
CA LEU A 268 -4.07 0.56 27.97
C LEU A 268 -4.58 1.43 29.13
N LEU A 269 -4.94 0.79 30.24
CA LEU A 269 -5.43 1.42 31.44
C LEU A 269 -4.51 1.04 32.64
N PRO A 270 -3.46 1.82 32.92
CA PRO A 270 -2.61 1.62 34.09
C PRO A 270 -3.35 1.95 35.38
N GLY A 271 -3.04 1.27 36.48
CA GLY A 271 -3.67 1.52 37.80
C GLY A 271 -5.20 1.38 37.76
N CYS A 272 -5.71 0.38 37.06
CA CYS A 272 -7.15 0.21 36.83
C CYS A 272 -7.56 -1.23 37.12
N SER A 273 -8.53 -1.42 38.03
CA SER A 273 -9.04 -2.75 38.33
C SER A 273 -9.74 -3.41 37.15
N ALA A 274 -9.80 -4.75 37.12
CA ALA A 274 -10.47 -5.52 36.09
C ALA A 274 -11.95 -5.14 35.90
N GLU A 275 -12.65 -4.87 36.99
CA GLU A 275 -14.06 -4.45 36.96
C GLU A 275 -14.25 -3.08 36.32
N THR A 276 -13.36 -2.12 36.67
CA THR A 276 -13.38 -0.78 36.11
C THR A 276 -13.05 -0.81 34.62
N ALA A 277 -12.08 -1.62 34.20
CA ALA A 277 -11.73 -1.80 32.79
C ALA A 277 -12.91 -2.39 32.00
N ALA A 278 -13.56 -3.44 32.53
CA ALA A 278 -14.73 -4.05 31.89
C ALA A 278 -15.91 -3.09 31.80
N ARG A 279 -16.14 -2.25 32.82
CA ARG A 279 -17.20 -1.20 32.79
C ARG A 279 -16.87 -0.15 31.73
N ARG A 280 -15.64 0.39 31.68
CA ARG A 280 -15.21 1.37 30.67
C ARG A 280 -15.34 0.81 29.25
N ALA A 281 -15.01 -0.47 29.05
CA ALA A 281 -15.17 -1.14 27.76
C ALA A 281 -16.66 -1.20 27.33
N ARG A 282 -17.60 -1.47 28.27
CA ARG A 282 -19.04 -1.44 27.96
C ARG A 282 -19.54 -0.03 27.65
N GLU A 283 -19.13 0.97 28.43
CA GLU A 283 -19.46 2.38 28.19
C GLU A 283 -18.97 2.83 26.79
N LEU A 284 -17.78 2.39 26.38
CA LEU A 284 -17.24 2.66 25.05
C LEU A 284 -18.10 1.99 23.96
N LEU A 285 -18.46 0.71 24.13
CA LEU A 285 -19.34 -0.01 23.21
C LEU A 285 -20.66 0.73 23.00
N GLU A 286 -21.33 1.15 24.08
CA GLU A 286 -22.57 1.93 24.00
C GLU A 286 -22.36 3.28 23.31
N THR A 287 -21.24 3.94 23.56
CA THR A 287 -20.87 5.20 22.87
C THR A 287 -20.74 5.01 21.38
N VAL A 288 -20.09 3.92 20.94
CA VAL A 288 -19.95 3.62 19.51
C VAL A 288 -21.31 3.34 18.87
N ARG A 289 -22.15 2.53 19.51
CA ARG A 289 -23.54 2.26 19.05
C ARG A 289 -24.37 3.54 18.91
N ALA A 290 -24.23 4.46 19.85
CA ALA A 290 -24.99 5.72 19.87
C ALA A 290 -24.42 6.79 18.91
N SER A 291 -23.25 6.55 18.29
CA SER A 291 -22.55 7.55 17.50
C SER A 291 -22.24 7.02 16.09
N PRO A 292 -23.24 6.88 15.21
CA PRO A 292 -23.01 6.46 13.84
C PRO A 292 -22.14 7.48 13.09
N LEU A 293 -21.33 7.00 12.13
CA LEU A 293 -20.50 7.87 11.30
C LEU A 293 -21.36 8.66 10.31
N PRO A 294 -21.33 10.01 10.34
CA PRO A 294 -21.94 10.83 9.32
C PRO A 294 -21.17 10.68 7.99
N ARG A 295 -21.90 10.41 6.90
CA ARG A 295 -21.33 10.28 5.56
C ARG A 295 -21.48 11.56 4.76
N THR A 296 -20.61 11.76 3.80
CA THR A 296 -20.62 12.95 2.91
C THR A 296 -21.87 13.06 2.03
N ASP A 297 -22.57 11.93 1.81
CA ASP A 297 -23.85 11.89 1.08
C ASP A 297 -25.09 12.20 1.97
N GLY A 298 -24.87 12.59 3.23
CA GLY A 298 -25.92 12.88 4.21
C GLY A 298 -26.46 11.65 4.93
N GLY A 299 -26.00 10.44 4.60
CA GLY A 299 -26.35 9.20 5.28
C GLY A 299 -25.61 9.02 6.60
N LEU A 300 -26.07 8.06 7.40
CA LEU A 300 -25.41 7.62 8.63
C LEU A 300 -24.97 6.16 8.46
N LEU A 301 -23.73 5.85 8.81
CA LEU A 301 -23.20 4.49 8.85
C LEU A 301 -23.09 4.05 10.31
N ALA A 302 -23.92 3.07 10.68
CA ALA A 302 -23.82 2.45 12.00
C ALA A 302 -22.51 1.65 12.10
N LEU A 303 -21.76 1.86 13.18
CA LEU A 303 -20.56 1.11 13.50
C LEU A 303 -20.83 0.23 14.72
N SER A 304 -20.25 -0.97 14.74
CA SER A 304 -20.16 -1.81 15.91
C SER A 304 -18.74 -2.30 16.12
N ILE A 305 -18.42 -2.65 17.35
CA ILE A 305 -17.10 -3.14 17.74
C ILE A 305 -17.20 -4.40 18.59
N SER A 306 -16.28 -5.31 18.40
CA SER A 306 -16.04 -6.41 19.34
C SER A 306 -14.88 -6.01 20.26
N VAL A 307 -15.02 -6.33 21.56
CA VAL A 307 -14.04 -5.89 22.57
C VAL A 307 -13.61 -7.06 23.43
N GLY A 308 -12.29 -7.20 23.62
CA GLY A 308 -11.66 -8.14 24.55
C GLY A 308 -10.95 -7.40 25.67
N VAL A 309 -11.22 -7.75 26.93
CA VAL A 309 -10.60 -7.12 28.13
C VAL A 309 -9.75 -8.15 28.87
N ALA A 310 -8.50 -7.81 29.16
CA ALA A 310 -7.64 -8.55 30.05
C ALA A 310 -7.00 -7.64 31.10
N HIS A 311 -6.60 -8.22 32.22
CA HIS A 311 -6.06 -7.50 33.37
C HIS A 311 -4.87 -8.27 33.97
N ALA A 312 -3.81 -7.56 34.25
CA ALA A 312 -2.71 -8.03 35.08
C ALA A 312 -2.83 -7.46 36.49
N PRO A 313 -2.64 -8.27 37.56
CA PRO A 313 -2.16 -9.66 37.53
C PRO A 313 -3.25 -10.73 37.38
N LEU A 314 -4.53 -10.40 37.30
CA LEU A 314 -5.65 -11.35 37.40
C LEU A 314 -5.65 -12.40 36.26
N HIS A 315 -5.32 -11.99 35.03
CA HIS A 315 -5.38 -12.85 33.84
C HIS A 315 -4.00 -13.15 33.24
N ALA A 316 -2.97 -12.36 33.62
CA ALA A 316 -1.64 -12.44 33.03
C ALA A 316 -0.59 -11.85 33.96
N ALA A 317 0.66 -12.33 33.82
CA ALA A 317 1.82 -11.82 34.56
C ALA A 317 2.85 -11.11 33.64
N SER A 318 2.65 -11.14 32.33
CA SER A 318 3.56 -10.56 31.35
C SER A 318 2.79 -9.87 30.22
N VAL A 319 3.45 -8.95 29.50
CA VAL A 319 2.90 -8.28 28.30
C VAL A 319 2.36 -9.29 27.31
N ARG A 320 3.13 -10.35 27.02
CA ARG A 320 2.73 -11.38 26.06
C ARG A 320 1.48 -12.13 26.50
N GLU A 321 1.40 -12.49 27.79
CA GLU A 321 0.23 -13.20 28.32
C GLU A 321 -0.99 -12.27 28.33
N LEU A 322 -0.80 -10.99 28.64
CA LEU A 322 -1.90 -10.01 28.66
C LEU A 322 -2.51 -9.80 27.29
N TYR A 323 -1.68 -9.69 26.25
CA TYR A 323 -2.17 -9.67 24.86
C TYR A 323 -2.90 -10.97 24.51
N ALA A 324 -2.34 -12.13 24.81
CA ALA A 324 -2.97 -13.42 24.50
C ALA A 324 -4.33 -13.58 25.22
N ALA A 325 -4.44 -13.13 26.45
CA ALA A 325 -5.70 -13.16 27.21
C ALA A 325 -6.75 -12.21 26.62
N ALA A 326 -6.35 -10.99 26.24
CA ALA A 326 -7.24 -10.00 25.62
C ALA A 326 -7.69 -10.46 24.22
N ASP A 327 -6.78 -11.02 23.41
CA ASP A 327 -7.09 -11.55 22.08
C ASP A 327 -8.06 -12.75 22.17
N ALA A 328 -7.84 -13.67 23.09
CA ALA A 328 -8.76 -14.78 23.35
C ALA A 328 -10.16 -14.29 23.75
N ALA A 329 -10.24 -13.21 24.54
CA ALA A 329 -11.52 -12.58 24.89
C ALA A 329 -12.17 -11.92 23.67
N LEU A 330 -11.41 -11.16 22.87
CA LEU A 330 -11.88 -10.53 21.63
C LEU A 330 -12.40 -11.59 20.62
N TYR A 331 -11.68 -12.69 20.48
CA TYR A 331 -12.12 -13.80 19.65
C TYR A 331 -13.45 -14.40 20.11
N ARG A 332 -13.66 -14.55 21.44
CA ARG A 332 -14.97 -14.98 21.98
C ARG A 332 -16.07 -13.99 21.66
N ALA A 333 -15.80 -12.68 21.79
CA ALA A 333 -16.75 -11.63 21.41
C ALA A 333 -17.18 -11.77 19.94
N LYS A 334 -16.22 -11.92 19.04
CA LYS A 334 -16.47 -12.12 17.60
C LYS A 334 -17.31 -13.39 17.33
N ARG A 335 -17.01 -14.50 18.00
CA ARG A 335 -17.73 -15.76 17.82
C ARG A 335 -19.13 -15.76 18.43
N ALA A 336 -19.34 -15.04 19.50
CA ALA A 336 -20.64 -14.98 20.20
C ALA A 336 -21.66 -14.03 19.51
N GLY A 337 -21.33 -13.50 18.31
CA GLY A 337 -22.23 -12.66 17.52
C GLY A 337 -21.79 -11.21 17.40
N ARG A 338 -20.53 -10.90 17.76
CA ARG A 338 -19.96 -9.54 17.69
C ARG A 338 -20.70 -8.53 18.59
N ASP A 339 -20.41 -7.22 18.41
CA ASP A 339 -21.08 -6.11 19.08
C ASP A 339 -21.19 -6.34 20.60
N ARG A 340 -20.08 -6.71 21.24
CA ARG A 340 -20.02 -7.02 22.67
C ARG A 340 -18.64 -6.92 23.28
N VAL A 341 -18.64 -6.91 24.62
CA VAL A 341 -17.45 -6.98 25.46
C VAL A 341 -17.34 -8.37 26.06
N GLU A 342 -16.20 -9.00 25.93
CA GLU A 342 -15.82 -10.21 26.65
C GLU A 342 -14.59 -9.94 27.53
N VAL A 343 -14.58 -10.51 28.73
CA VAL A 343 -13.47 -10.39 29.66
C VAL A 343 -12.68 -11.70 29.66
N ALA A 344 -11.36 -11.61 29.75
CA ALA A 344 -10.51 -12.78 29.84
C ALA A 344 -10.91 -13.66 31.03
N VAL A 345 -10.76 -14.96 30.87
CA VAL A 345 -10.98 -15.93 31.95
C VAL A 345 -9.67 -16.10 32.70
N SER A 346 -9.70 -16.01 34.02
CA SER A 346 -8.51 -16.29 34.83
C SER A 346 -7.97 -17.69 34.51
N PRO A 347 -6.64 -17.84 34.29
CA PRO A 347 -6.06 -19.16 34.14
C PRO A 347 -6.39 -19.98 35.38
N ALA A 348 -6.77 -21.24 35.19
CA ALA A 348 -6.97 -22.15 36.30
C ALA A 348 -5.68 -22.15 37.18
N PRO A 349 -5.82 -22.15 38.54
CA PRO A 349 -4.65 -22.17 39.41
C PRO A 349 -3.75 -23.33 38.99
N ARG A 350 -2.48 -23.05 38.69
CA ARG A 350 -1.50 -24.11 38.48
C ARG A 350 -1.54 -25.02 39.68
N PRO A 351 -1.69 -26.35 39.50
CA PRO A 351 -1.54 -27.26 40.63
C PRO A 351 -0.20 -26.94 41.29
N ALA A 352 -0.24 -26.67 42.59
CA ALA A 352 0.97 -26.43 43.34
C ALA A 352 1.93 -27.61 43.10
N ASP A 353 3.14 -27.34 42.63
CA ASP A 353 4.23 -28.30 42.52
C ASP A 353 4.61 -28.77 43.93
N GLY A 354 3.84 -29.67 44.51
CA GLY A 354 3.92 -30.15 45.88
C GLY A 354 3.39 -31.55 46.07
N LEU A 355 3.58 -32.44 45.06
CA LEU A 355 3.53 -33.88 45.37
C LEU A 355 4.96 -34.40 45.52
N PRO A 356 5.33 -34.92 46.75
CA PRO A 356 6.61 -35.55 46.93
C PRO A 356 6.66 -36.79 46.00
N ARG A 357 7.70 -36.86 45.17
CA ARG A 357 8.01 -38.06 44.39
C ARG A 357 8.07 -39.26 45.30
N PRO A 358 7.37 -40.37 45.02
CA PRO A 358 7.55 -41.60 45.81
C PRO A 358 9.01 -42.01 45.72
N ARG A 359 9.66 -42.11 46.90
CA ARG A 359 10.99 -42.72 47.02
C ARG A 359 10.84 -44.20 46.69
N CYS A 360 11.48 -44.63 45.61
CA CYS A 360 11.74 -46.06 45.41
C CYS A 360 12.65 -46.49 46.55
N ALA A 361 12.17 -47.39 47.38
CA ALA A 361 12.98 -48.10 48.37
C ALA A 361 13.75 -49.23 47.66
N PRO A 362 14.92 -49.64 48.22
CA PRO A 362 15.90 -50.54 47.61
C PRO A 362 15.38 -51.95 47.39
#